data_872e89d34c1bf0d7f0161bffa6294a90
#
_entry.id   872e89d34c1bf0d7f0161bffa6294a90
#
_cell.length_a   1.000
_cell.length_b   1.000
_cell.length_c   1.000
_cell.angle_alpha   90.00
_cell.angle_beta   90.00
_cell.angle_gamma   90.00
#
_symmetry.space_group_name_H-M   'P 1'
#
loop_
_entity.id
_entity.type
_entity.pdbx_description
1 polymer ?
#
loop_
_entity_poly.entity_id
_entity_poly.type
_entity_poly.pdbx_seq_one_letter_code
_entity_poly.pdbx_strand_id
1 'polypeptide(L)'
;MKYMAGALVAASLVGCTNLDENLYDQVASQNYYNTKSDVIRAVFRPFEHAFWSVQSRHVLNEESADQLITPTREDWWDDGGRWARMHRHEWLTTNGEAQTEYNGCFQGIMQANLVIEDLEQRSAAKF
;
A
#
# COMPACT_ATOMS: atom_id res chain seq x y z
N MET A 1 -58.41 -8.33 -23.54
CA MET A 1 -57.59 -7.27 -22.90
C MET A 1 -56.88 -7.70 -21.60
N LYS A 2 -57.42 -8.63 -20.78
CA LYS A 2 -56.76 -9.07 -19.52
C LYS A 2 -55.45 -9.85 -19.72
N TYR A 3 -55.25 -10.53 -20.86
CA TYR A 3 -54.03 -11.33 -21.14
C TYR A 3 -52.89 -10.51 -21.76
N MET A 4 -53.18 -9.36 -22.38
CA MET A 4 -52.14 -8.47 -22.94
C MET A 4 -51.40 -7.71 -21.86
N ALA A 5 -52.03 -7.37 -20.74
CA ALA A 5 -51.38 -6.70 -19.62
C ALA A 5 -50.38 -7.63 -18.91
N GLY A 6 -50.67 -8.93 -18.79
CA GLY A 6 -49.76 -9.92 -18.21
C GLY A 6 -48.52 -10.19 -19.06
N ALA A 7 -48.63 -10.15 -20.36
CA ALA A 7 -47.51 -10.34 -21.30
C ALA A 7 -46.52 -9.15 -21.26
N LEU A 8 -47.02 -7.92 -21.08
CA LEU A 8 -46.16 -6.73 -20.96
C LEU A 8 -45.36 -6.70 -19.66
N VAL A 9 -45.95 -7.17 -18.55
CA VAL A 9 -45.24 -7.25 -17.26
C VAL A 9 -44.18 -8.36 -17.28
N ALA A 10 -44.43 -9.48 -17.96
CA ALA A 10 -43.43 -10.55 -18.10
C ALA A 10 -42.23 -10.15 -18.98
N ALA A 11 -42.45 -9.32 -20.00
CA ALA A 11 -41.38 -8.84 -20.88
C ALA A 11 -40.43 -7.81 -20.19
N SER A 12 -40.88 -7.11 -19.15
CA SER A 12 -40.05 -6.16 -18.41
C SER A 12 -39.08 -6.82 -17.39
N LEU A 13 -39.22 -8.14 -17.15
CA LEU A 13 -38.35 -8.90 -16.25
C LEU A 13 -37.14 -9.56 -16.94
N VAL A 14 -37.07 -9.47 -18.28
CA VAL A 14 -35.96 -10.02 -19.07
C VAL A 14 -34.99 -8.89 -19.43
N GLY A 15 -34.58 -8.10 -18.44
CA GLY A 15 -33.45 -7.23 -18.56
C GLY A 15 -32.19 -8.04 -18.28
N CYS A 16 -31.60 -8.64 -19.30
CA CYS A 16 -30.22 -9.14 -19.20
C CYS A 16 -29.29 -7.94 -19.08
N THR A 17 -29.09 -7.46 -17.86
CA THR A 17 -27.97 -6.57 -17.57
C THR A 17 -26.73 -7.45 -17.44
N ASN A 18 -25.83 -7.36 -18.40
CA ASN A 18 -24.50 -7.90 -18.21
C ASN A 18 -23.81 -7.04 -17.13
N LEU A 19 -23.63 -7.62 -15.96
CA LEU A 19 -22.98 -7.00 -14.82
C LEU A 19 -21.47 -7.29 -14.79
N ASP A 20 -20.91 -7.82 -15.87
CA ASP A 20 -19.48 -8.03 -15.99
C ASP A 20 -18.77 -6.67 -16.01
N GLU A 21 -18.09 -6.37 -14.95
CA GLU A 21 -17.33 -5.14 -14.78
C GLU A 21 -15.98 -5.27 -15.50
N ASN A 22 -15.72 -4.38 -16.44
CA ASN A 22 -14.40 -4.24 -17.04
C ASN A 22 -13.60 -3.20 -16.23
N LEU A 23 -12.72 -3.68 -15.38
CA LEU A 23 -11.81 -2.85 -14.61
C LEU A 23 -10.68 -2.35 -15.54
N TYR A 24 -10.69 -1.05 -15.87
CA TYR A 24 -9.68 -0.42 -16.73
C TYR A 24 -8.55 0.24 -15.93
N ASP A 25 -8.81 0.62 -14.68
CA ASP A 25 -7.95 1.40 -13.81
C ASP A 25 -7.47 0.64 -12.57
N GLN A 26 -7.99 -0.56 -12.33
CA GLN A 26 -7.62 -1.40 -11.19
C GLN A 26 -7.11 -2.75 -11.66
N VAL A 27 -6.04 -3.18 -11.03
CA VAL A 27 -5.50 -4.53 -11.21
C VAL A 27 -6.18 -5.45 -10.21
N ALA A 28 -7.15 -6.24 -10.67
CA ALA A 28 -7.73 -7.30 -9.86
C ALA A 28 -6.77 -8.49 -9.79
N SER A 29 -6.69 -9.17 -8.64
CA SER A 29 -5.81 -10.34 -8.47
C SER A 29 -6.08 -11.44 -9.51
N GLN A 30 -7.31 -11.52 -10.02
CA GLN A 30 -7.72 -12.46 -11.08
C GLN A 30 -7.05 -12.17 -12.44
N ASN A 31 -6.76 -10.89 -12.72
CA ASN A 31 -6.17 -10.41 -13.98
C ASN A 31 -4.69 -10.11 -13.87
N TYR A 32 -4.11 -10.21 -12.69
CA TYR A 32 -2.69 -10.07 -12.43
C TYR A 32 -1.99 -11.43 -12.42
N TYR A 33 -0.70 -11.47 -12.46
CA TYR A 33 0.12 -12.70 -12.52
C TYR A 33 -0.14 -13.57 -13.77
N ASN A 34 -0.48 -12.96 -14.89
CA ASN A 34 -0.68 -13.68 -16.15
C ASN A 34 0.62 -13.90 -16.92
N THR A 35 1.62 -13.07 -16.63
CA THR A 35 2.94 -13.13 -17.27
C THR A 35 4.06 -13.23 -16.23
N LYS A 36 5.22 -13.73 -16.66
CA LYS A 36 6.42 -13.71 -15.82
C LYS A 36 6.78 -12.29 -15.36
N SER A 37 6.53 -11.29 -16.19
CA SER A 37 6.76 -9.89 -15.85
C SER A 37 5.87 -9.43 -14.68
N ASP A 38 4.63 -9.87 -14.63
CA ASP A 38 3.70 -9.53 -13.53
C ASP A 38 4.19 -10.12 -12.21
N VAL A 39 4.65 -11.37 -12.23
CA VAL A 39 5.24 -12.03 -11.07
C VAL A 39 6.47 -11.27 -10.57
N ILE A 40 7.37 -10.91 -11.48
CA ILE A 40 8.57 -10.15 -11.14
C ILE A 40 8.20 -8.81 -10.49
N ARG A 41 7.27 -8.07 -11.08
CA ARG A 41 6.79 -6.79 -10.53
C ARG A 41 6.19 -6.95 -9.15
N ALA A 42 5.37 -7.98 -8.94
CA ALA A 42 4.77 -8.26 -7.64
C ALA A 42 5.82 -8.56 -6.58
N VAL A 43 6.79 -9.42 -6.88
CA VAL A 43 7.89 -9.79 -5.97
C VAL A 43 8.77 -8.59 -5.63
N PHE A 44 8.98 -7.66 -6.57
CA PHE A 44 9.79 -6.46 -6.31
C PHE A 44 9.04 -5.35 -5.57
N ARG A 45 7.71 -5.40 -5.46
CA ARG A 45 6.91 -4.37 -4.78
C ARG A 45 7.28 -4.16 -3.30
N PRO A 46 7.49 -5.19 -2.47
CA PRO A 46 7.98 -5.01 -1.10
C PRO A 46 9.36 -4.31 -1.02
N PHE A 47 10.23 -4.55 -1.99
CA PHE A 47 11.55 -3.87 -2.04
C PHE A 47 11.42 -2.38 -2.39
N GLU A 48 10.47 -2.01 -3.23
CA GLU A 48 10.15 -0.61 -3.51
C GLU A 48 9.69 0.11 -2.24
N HIS A 49 8.83 -0.52 -1.43
CA HIS A 49 8.45 0.03 -0.14
C HIS A 49 9.61 0.14 0.84
N ALA A 50 10.50 -0.84 0.87
CA ALA A 50 11.71 -0.78 1.67
C ALA A 50 12.59 0.41 1.26
N PHE A 51 12.69 0.71 -0.05
CA PHE A 51 13.42 1.88 -0.54
C PHE A 51 12.81 3.20 -0.05
N TRP A 52 11.48 3.34 -0.08
CA TRP A 52 10.79 4.54 0.42
C TRP A 52 10.99 4.77 1.92
N SER A 53 11.13 3.72 2.71
CA SER A 53 11.36 3.83 4.15
C SER A 53 12.80 4.20 4.51
N VAL A 54 13.76 4.08 3.58
CA VAL A 54 15.19 4.37 3.84
C VAL A 54 15.40 5.78 4.37
N GLN A 55 14.72 6.79 3.81
CA GLN A 55 14.89 8.17 4.23
C GLN A 55 14.46 8.37 5.69
N SER A 56 13.30 7.89 6.08
CA SER A 56 12.80 8.02 7.47
C SER A 56 13.67 7.24 8.44
N ARG A 57 14.10 6.05 8.07
CA ARG A 57 15.00 5.21 8.85
C ARG A 57 16.37 5.84 9.04
N HIS A 58 16.94 6.39 7.97
CA HIS A 58 18.22 7.07 8.01
C HIS A 58 18.19 8.21 9.03
N VAL A 59 17.23 9.11 8.89
CA VAL A 59 17.10 10.24 9.82
C VAL A 59 16.87 9.79 11.26
N LEU A 60 15.97 8.82 11.47
CA LEU A 60 15.68 8.28 12.81
C LEU A 60 16.93 7.69 13.46
N ASN A 61 17.72 6.92 12.71
CA ASN A 61 18.93 6.28 13.21
C ASN A 61 20.04 7.29 13.48
N GLU A 62 20.32 8.18 12.54
CA GLU A 62 21.45 9.10 12.63
C GLU A 62 21.25 10.18 13.70
N GLU A 63 20.03 10.71 13.83
CA GLU A 63 19.69 11.66 14.90
C GLU A 63 19.71 10.98 16.29
N SER A 64 19.33 9.71 16.38
CA SER A 64 19.36 8.95 17.64
C SER A 64 20.73 8.40 17.98
N ALA A 65 21.62 8.25 16.99
CA ALA A 65 22.97 7.68 17.17
C ALA A 65 24.06 8.75 17.33
N ASP A 66 23.70 10.00 17.58
CA ASP A 66 24.64 11.13 17.74
C ASP A 66 25.49 11.42 16.47
N GLN A 67 25.15 10.86 15.33
CA GLN A 67 25.88 11.10 14.08
C GLN A 67 25.36 12.29 13.30
N LEU A 68 24.12 12.66 13.53
CA LEU A 68 23.46 13.82 12.94
C LEU A 68 22.86 14.69 14.04
N ILE A 69 23.00 15.98 13.90
CA ILE A 69 22.30 16.94 14.75
C ILE A 69 21.61 17.99 13.88
N THR A 70 20.33 18.15 14.10
CA THR A 70 19.50 19.14 13.38
C THR A 70 19.01 20.18 14.37
N PRO A 71 19.75 21.30 14.55
CA PRO A 71 19.38 22.33 15.52
C PRO A 71 18.22 23.15 15.00
N THR A 72 17.30 23.50 15.89
CA THR A 72 16.29 24.53 15.64
C THR A 72 16.97 25.89 15.45
N ARG A 73 16.52 26.66 14.45
CA ARG A 73 17.04 27.99 14.15
C ARG A 73 15.90 29.00 14.30
N GLU A 74 15.92 29.74 15.39
CA GLU A 74 14.81 30.59 15.84
C GLU A 74 14.27 31.52 14.75
N ASP A 75 15.14 32.08 13.90
CA ASP A 75 14.74 33.08 12.89
C ASP A 75 14.46 32.49 11.50
N TRP A 76 14.79 31.22 11.26
CA TRP A 76 14.80 30.64 9.92
C TRP A 76 14.03 29.34 9.78
N TRP A 77 14.05 28.52 10.79
CA TRP A 77 13.43 27.21 10.74
C TRP A 77 13.24 26.63 12.14
N ASP A 78 12.00 26.24 12.42
CA ASP A 78 11.60 25.61 13.67
C ASP A 78 10.76 24.34 13.37
N ASP A 79 11.21 23.21 13.90
CA ASP A 79 10.51 21.93 13.83
C ASP A 79 9.72 21.60 15.10
N GLY A 80 9.55 22.56 15.99
CA GLY A 80 8.98 22.34 17.31
C GLY A 80 9.85 21.46 18.21
N GLY A 81 11.17 21.41 17.93
CA GLY A 81 12.15 20.63 18.69
C GLY A 81 12.09 19.11 18.46
N ARG A 82 11.48 18.66 17.35
CA ARG A 82 11.31 17.24 16.99
C ARG A 82 12.67 16.52 16.89
N TRP A 83 13.57 17.07 16.11
CA TRP A 83 14.90 16.50 15.88
C TRP A 83 15.76 16.53 17.14
N ALA A 84 15.72 17.64 17.88
CA ALA A 84 16.44 17.77 19.14
C ALA A 84 15.95 16.75 20.20
N ARG A 85 14.67 16.41 20.22
CA ARG A 85 14.15 15.35 21.09
C ARG A 85 14.62 13.96 20.67
N MET A 86 14.71 13.69 19.36
CA MET A 86 15.24 12.41 18.86
C MET A 86 16.70 12.24 19.30
N HIS A 87 17.51 13.27 19.11
CA HIS A 87 18.91 13.30 19.54
C HIS A 87 19.08 13.08 21.07
N ARG A 88 18.18 13.64 21.88
CA ARG A 88 18.18 13.44 23.34
C ARG A 88 17.46 12.17 23.82
N HIS A 89 16.97 11.35 22.90
CA HIS A 89 16.15 10.16 23.21
C HIS A 89 14.86 10.47 23.99
N GLU A 90 14.33 11.67 23.82
CA GLU A 90 13.08 12.15 24.43
C GLU A 90 11.92 11.98 23.44
N TRP A 91 11.60 10.76 23.11
CA TRP A 91 10.65 10.47 22.04
C TRP A 91 9.22 10.65 22.51
N LEU A 92 8.42 11.26 21.65
CA LEU A 92 6.98 11.37 21.86
C LEU A 92 6.25 10.29 21.06
N THR A 93 5.08 9.89 21.55
CA THR A 93 4.19 8.97 20.82
C THR A 93 3.71 9.55 19.48
N THR A 94 3.84 10.86 19.30
CA THR A 94 3.50 11.60 18.07
C THR A 94 4.70 11.80 17.15
N ASN A 95 5.82 11.13 17.39
CA ASN A 95 6.98 11.23 16.51
C ASN A 95 6.66 10.66 15.12
N GLY A 96 6.61 11.54 14.12
CA GLY A 96 6.21 11.19 12.76
C GLY A 96 7.19 10.26 12.05
N GLU A 97 8.50 10.38 12.32
CA GLU A 97 9.53 9.55 11.71
C GLU A 97 9.44 8.11 12.21
N ALA A 98 9.29 7.93 13.53
CA ALA A 98 9.12 6.61 14.12
C ALA A 98 7.82 5.94 13.64
N GLN A 99 6.73 6.71 13.53
CA GLN A 99 5.46 6.21 13.03
C GLN A 99 5.53 5.85 11.55
N THR A 100 6.20 6.67 10.73
CA THR A 100 6.38 6.41 9.30
C THR A 100 7.19 5.14 9.08
N GLU A 101 8.28 4.96 9.83
CA GLU A 101 9.11 3.76 9.73
C GLU A 101 8.35 2.51 10.18
N TYR A 102 7.64 2.58 11.30
CA TYR A 102 6.80 1.49 11.79
C TYR A 102 5.76 1.08 10.73
N ASN A 103 5.00 2.03 10.21
CA ASN A 103 3.98 1.77 9.22
C ASN A 103 4.59 1.22 7.91
N GLY A 104 5.71 1.77 7.47
CA GLY A 104 6.41 1.33 6.27
C GLY A 104 6.89 -0.13 6.37
N CYS A 105 7.45 -0.52 7.50
CA CYS A 105 7.85 -1.90 7.76
C CYS A 105 6.66 -2.86 7.72
N PHE A 106 5.55 -2.53 8.38
CA PHE A 106 4.36 -3.38 8.38
C PHE A 106 3.66 -3.44 7.02
N GLN A 107 3.64 -2.34 6.25
CA GLN A 107 3.16 -2.36 4.87
C GLN A 107 4.01 -3.27 3.98
N GLY A 108 5.33 -3.22 4.13
CA GLY A 108 6.23 -4.11 3.39
C GLY A 108 6.00 -5.58 3.73
N ILE A 109 5.85 -5.91 5.01
CA ILE A 109 5.53 -7.27 5.48
C ILE A 109 4.18 -7.73 4.92
N MET A 110 3.15 -6.89 5.00
CA MET A 110 1.82 -7.20 4.47
C MET A 110 1.87 -7.50 2.97
N GLN A 111 2.58 -6.67 2.20
CA GLN A 111 2.70 -6.87 0.76
C GLN A 111 3.50 -8.13 0.41
N ALA A 112 4.56 -8.43 1.15
CA ALA A 112 5.31 -9.67 0.96
C ALA A 112 4.43 -10.90 1.22
N ASN A 113 3.64 -10.89 2.29
CA ASN A 113 2.72 -11.97 2.62
C ASN A 113 1.64 -12.15 1.55
N LEU A 114 1.06 -11.05 1.04
CA LEU A 114 0.06 -11.11 -0.04
C LEU A 114 0.64 -11.73 -1.32
N VAL A 115 1.86 -11.35 -1.69
CA VAL A 115 2.52 -11.92 -2.87
C VAL A 115 2.80 -13.41 -2.69
N ILE A 116 3.24 -13.82 -1.50
CA ILE A 116 3.48 -15.25 -1.19
C ILE A 116 2.17 -16.02 -1.30
N GLU A 117 1.10 -15.55 -0.66
CA GLU A 117 -0.22 -16.18 -0.69
C GLU A 117 -0.75 -16.29 -2.13
N ASP A 118 -0.68 -15.21 -2.90
CA ASP A 118 -1.12 -15.19 -4.30
C ASP A 118 -0.35 -16.20 -5.17
N LEU A 119 0.95 -16.33 -4.96
CA LEU A 119 1.78 -17.27 -5.72
C LEU A 119 1.57 -18.72 -5.29
N GLU A 120 1.35 -18.99 -4.00
CA GLU A 120 1.05 -20.34 -3.49
C GLU A 120 -0.29 -20.87 -4.02
N GLN A 121 -1.31 -20.00 -4.12
CA GLN A 121 -2.62 -20.35 -4.67
C GLN A 121 -2.57 -20.64 -6.18
N ARG A 122 -1.57 -20.12 -6.88
CA ARG A 122 -1.37 -20.33 -8.32
C ARG A 122 -0.43 -21.49 -8.49
N SER A 123 -0.97 -22.65 -8.89
CA SER A 123 -0.15 -23.84 -9.07
C SER A 123 1.04 -23.59 -10.03
N ALA A 124 2.18 -24.23 -9.73
CA ALA A 124 3.39 -24.20 -10.53
C ALA A 124 3.19 -24.55 -12.03
N ALA A 125 2.03 -25.11 -12.37
CA ALA A 125 1.65 -25.44 -13.76
C ALA A 125 1.33 -24.20 -14.62
N LYS A 126 1.26 -22.99 -14.04
CA LYS A 126 0.94 -21.76 -14.77
C LYS A 126 2.19 -20.94 -15.16
N PHE A 127 3.33 -21.30 -14.60
CA PHE A 127 4.63 -20.70 -14.85
C PHE A 127 5.64 -21.81 -15.21
#